data_1c0217e0cff955c7aa31bc044842dfc0
#
_entry.id   1c0217e0cff955c7aa31bc044842dfc0
#
_cell.length_a   1.000
_cell.length_b   1.000
_cell.length_c   1.000
_cell.angle_alpha   90.00
_cell.angle_beta   90.00
_cell.angle_gamma   90.00
#
_symmetry.space_group_name_H-M   'P 1'
#
loop_
_entity.id
_entity.type
_entity.pdbx_description
1 polymer ?
#
loop_
_entity_poly.entity_id
_entity_poly.type
_entity_poly.pdbx_seq_one_letter_code
_entity_poly.pdbx_strand_id
1 'polypeptide(L)'
;MTVAMPDHFDHCEANLRKQDRDLWLACLFAPATVRRDLHAIYAFVSEIRDIRAKVSQPLLGEMRLRWWSDTLESLNLDVAHAHPVADALRDVMRRNALPREEFLRLLEAHIFDLYDDSMPTRAAL
;
A
#
# COMPACT_ATOMS: atom_id res chain seq x y z
N MET A 1 19.14 27.31 -7.62
CA MET A 1 19.10 25.88 -7.86
C MET A 1 18.35 25.15 -6.77
N THR A 2 17.43 24.34 -7.15
CA THR A 2 16.57 23.67 -6.20
C THR A 2 17.19 22.33 -5.80
N VAL A 3 17.26 22.10 -4.51
CA VAL A 3 17.61 20.77 -4.04
C VAL A 3 16.44 19.85 -4.32
N ALA A 4 16.69 18.78 -5.03
CA ALA A 4 15.63 17.83 -5.35
C ALA A 4 15.16 17.17 -4.06
N MET A 5 13.89 17.32 -3.75
CA MET A 5 13.29 16.57 -2.66
C MET A 5 13.17 15.12 -3.10
N PRO A 6 13.39 14.15 -2.18
CA PRO A 6 13.09 12.76 -2.50
C PRO A 6 11.63 12.68 -2.94
N ASP A 7 11.39 12.11 -4.10
CA ASP A 7 10.02 12.02 -4.54
C ASP A 7 9.33 10.84 -3.86
N HIS A 8 8.03 10.73 -4.12
CA HIS A 8 7.22 9.70 -3.49
C HIS A 8 7.70 8.29 -3.85
N PHE A 9 8.20 8.14 -5.06
CA PHE A 9 8.68 6.84 -5.54
C PHE A 9 9.98 6.43 -4.86
N ASP A 10 10.85 7.38 -4.56
CA ASP A 10 12.07 7.09 -3.80
C ASP A 10 11.71 6.58 -2.40
N HIS A 11 10.71 7.19 -1.79
CA HIS A 11 10.22 6.74 -0.49
C HIS A 11 9.66 5.32 -0.58
N CYS A 12 8.90 5.02 -1.63
CA CYS A 12 8.34 3.69 -1.83
C CYS A 12 9.43 2.65 -1.96
N GLU A 13 10.47 2.95 -2.73
CA GLU A 13 11.59 2.02 -2.90
C GLU A 13 12.28 1.77 -1.57
N ALA A 14 12.57 2.82 -0.81
CA ALA A 14 13.26 2.69 0.45
C ALA A 14 12.45 1.86 1.45
N ASN A 15 11.15 2.11 1.51
CA ASN A 15 10.26 1.36 2.38
C ASN A 15 10.19 -0.11 1.98
N LEU A 16 10.03 -0.37 0.69
CA LEU A 16 9.94 -1.73 0.19
C LEU A 16 11.22 -2.50 0.49
N ARG A 17 12.35 -1.87 0.24
CA ARG A 17 13.65 -2.50 0.50
C ARG A 17 13.81 -2.87 1.97
N LYS A 18 13.29 -2.03 2.85
CA LYS A 18 13.39 -2.25 4.29
C LYS A 18 12.40 -3.30 4.77
N GLN A 19 11.17 -3.26 4.27
CA GLN A 19 10.08 -4.07 4.81
C GLN A 19 9.91 -5.40 4.09
N ASP A 20 10.22 -5.46 2.80
CA ASP A 20 10.09 -6.68 2.03
C ASP A 20 11.20 -6.74 1.00
N ARG A 21 12.35 -7.18 1.44
CA ARG A 21 13.53 -7.19 0.59
C ARG A 21 13.37 -8.12 -0.60
N ASP A 22 12.62 -9.21 -0.44
CA ASP A 22 12.42 -10.17 -1.53
C ASP A 22 11.64 -9.53 -2.67
N LEU A 23 10.58 -8.78 -2.35
CA LEU A 23 9.84 -8.05 -3.38
C LEU A 23 10.69 -6.96 -4.01
N TRP A 24 11.50 -6.27 -3.20
CA TRP A 24 12.39 -5.26 -3.74
C TRP A 24 13.39 -5.87 -4.72
N LEU A 25 13.96 -7.02 -4.36
CA LEU A 25 14.88 -7.73 -5.27
C LEU A 25 14.17 -8.17 -6.53
N ALA A 26 12.94 -8.66 -6.41
CA ALA A 26 12.17 -9.09 -7.57
C ALA A 26 11.95 -7.95 -8.54
N CYS A 27 11.77 -6.73 -8.05
CA CYS A 27 11.58 -5.56 -8.90
C CYS A 27 12.79 -5.25 -9.77
N LEU A 28 13.97 -5.69 -9.37
CA LEU A 28 15.18 -5.46 -10.15
C LEU A 28 15.14 -6.18 -11.49
N PHE A 29 14.32 -7.22 -11.61
CA PHE A 29 14.16 -7.96 -12.85
C PHE A 29 13.18 -7.29 -13.80
N ALA A 30 12.44 -6.29 -13.34
CA ALA A 30 11.50 -5.58 -14.19
C ALA A 30 12.22 -4.53 -15.03
N PRO A 31 11.68 -4.20 -16.23
CA PRO A 31 12.24 -3.11 -17.00
C PRO A 31 12.27 -1.81 -16.20
N ALA A 32 13.30 -1.01 -16.43
CA ALA A 32 13.47 0.24 -15.67
C ALA A 32 12.25 1.16 -15.80
N THR A 33 11.57 1.10 -16.94
CA THR A 33 10.42 1.97 -17.20
C THR A 33 9.23 1.69 -16.28
N VAL A 34 9.10 0.44 -15.79
CA VAL A 34 7.98 0.08 -14.92
C VAL A 34 8.42 -0.19 -13.48
N ARG A 35 9.72 -0.20 -13.24
CA ARG A 35 10.24 -0.58 -11.91
C ARG A 35 9.73 0.34 -10.81
N ARG A 36 9.73 1.65 -11.06
CA ARG A 36 9.28 2.61 -10.06
C ARG A 36 7.79 2.47 -9.77
N ASP A 37 7.00 2.16 -10.78
CA ASP A 37 5.58 1.91 -10.59
C ASP A 37 5.36 0.67 -9.72
N LEU A 38 6.17 -0.37 -9.94
CA LEU A 38 6.10 -1.57 -9.11
C LEU A 38 6.51 -1.27 -7.67
N HIS A 39 7.48 -0.39 -7.46
CA HIS A 39 7.84 0.02 -6.11
C HIS A 39 6.64 0.61 -5.38
N ALA A 40 5.86 1.45 -6.05
CA ALA A 40 4.69 2.07 -5.44
C ALA A 40 3.63 1.03 -5.10
N ILE A 41 3.34 0.14 -6.03
CA ILE A 41 2.31 -0.89 -5.82
C ILE A 41 2.71 -1.83 -4.70
N TYR A 42 3.94 -2.32 -4.71
CA TYR A 42 4.38 -3.26 -3.69
C TYR A 42 4.60 -2.60 -2.34
N ALA A 43 4.98 -1.31 -2.32
CA ALA A 43 5.04 -0.58 -1.05
C ALA A 43 3.66 -0.48 -0.42
N PHE A 44 2.64 -0.23 -1.23
CA PHE A 44 1.26 -0.24 -0.76
C PHE A 44 0.88 -1.61 -0.21
N VAL A 45 1.12 -2.67 -0.97
CA VAL A 45 0.79 -4.02 -0.54
C VAL A 45 1.48 -4.36 0.79
N SER A 46 2.75 -4.00 0.90
CA SER A 46 3.51 -4.24 2.10
C SER A 46 2.93 -3.48 3.30
N GLU A 47 2.53 -2.23 3.08
CA GLU A 47 1.96 -1.43 4.16
C GLU A 47 0.65 -1.99 4.68
N ILE A 48 -0.27 -2.36 3.77
CA ILE A 48 -1.55 -2.87 4.24
C ILE A 48 -1.40 -4.25 4.89
N ARG A 49 -0.45 -5.04 4.43
CA ARG A 49 -0.16 -6.32 5.06
C ARG A 49 0.38 -6.14 6.48
N ASP A 50 1.22 -5.13 6.66
CA ASP A 50 1.84 -4.87 7.97
C ASP A 50 0.85 -4.32 8.99
N ILE A 51 -0.25 -3.73 8.55
CA ILE A 51 -1.24 -3.19 9.47
C ILE A 51 -1.69 -4.26 10.45
N ARG A 52 -1.98 -5.44 9.96
CA ARG A 52 -2.44 -6.54 10.79
C ARG A 52 -1.41 -6.93 11.84
N ALA A 53 -0.14 -6.92 11.46
CA ALA A 53 0.93 -7.30 12.37
C ALA A 53 1.18 -6.25 13.45
N LYS A 54 0.84 -5.00 13.17
CA LYS A 54 1.19 -3.88 14.06
C LYS A 54 0.07 -3.44 14.98
N VAL A 55 -1.16 -3.87 14.73
CA VAL A 55 -2.28 -3.44 15.56
C VAL A 55 -2.63 -4.54 16.55
N SER A 56 -2.99 -4.13 17.77
CA SER A 56 -3.37 -5.07 18.82
C SER A 56 -4.86 -5.42 18.77
N GLN A 57 -5.66 -4.58 18.11
CA GLN A 57 -7.09 -4.78 18.05
C GLN A 57 -7.56 -4.65 16.60
N PRO A 58 -8.49 -5.53 16.16
CA PRO A 58 -8.98 -5.47 14.79
C PRO A 58 -9.57 -4.12 14.40
N LEU A 59 -10.23 -3.44 15.32
CA LEU A 59 -10.84 -2.14 15.02
C LEU A 59 -9.80 -1.11 14.59
N LEU A 60 -8.64 -1.09 15.25
CA LEU A 60 -7.57 -0.16 14.88
C LEU A 60 -7.06 -0.47 13.48
N GLY A 61 -6.94 -1.74 13.14
CA GLY A 61 -6.55 -2.13 11.80
C GLY A 61 -7.58 -1.72 10.76
N GLU A 62 -8.87 -1.91 11.09
CA GLU A 62 -9.92 -1.51 10.18
C GLU A 62 -9.90 -0.01 9.93
N MET A 63 -9.68 0.80 10.96
CA MET A 63 -9.62 2.24 10.78
C MET A 63 -8.51 2.63 9.80
N ARG A 64 -7.36 2.00 9.89
CA ARG A 64 -6.25 2.28 8.98
C ARG A 64 -6.56 1.84 7.56
N LEU A 65 -7.17 0.67 7.40
CA LEU A 65 -7.53 0.18 6.07
C LEU A 65 -8.65 1.04 5.47
N ARG A 66 -9.59 1.53 6.26
CA ARG A 66 -10.62 2.45 5.78
C ARG A 66 -10.02 3.77 5.33
N TRP A 67 -8.99 4.24 6.00
CA TRP A 67 -8.27 5.42 5.56
C TRP A 67 -7.74 5.23 4.13
N TRP A 68 -7.17 4.05 3.86
CA TRP A 68 -6.69 3.74 2.53
C TRP A 68 -7.82 3.73 1.52
N SER A 69 -8.95 3.11 1.87
CA SER A 69 -10.12 3.07 0.98
C SER A 69 -10.59 4.48 0.65
N ASP A 70 -10.73 5.33 1.66
CA ASP A 70 -11.18 6.70 1.46
C ASP A 70 -10.20 7.48 0.59
N THR A 71 -8.91 7.28 0.81
CA THR A 71 -7.87 7.95 0.05
C THR A 71 -7.91 7.54 -1.42
N LEU A 72 -8.10 6.27 -1.71
CA LEU A 72 -8.15 5.78 -3.08
C LEU A 72 -9.46 6.14 -3.77
N GLU A 73 -10.54 6.28 -3.00
CA GLU A 73 -11.82 6.69 -3.55
C GLU A 73 -11.91 8.18 -3.84
N SER A 74 -11.03 8.98 -3.26
CA SER A 74 -11.04 10.41 -3.45
C SER A 74 -10.84 10.76 -4.92
N LEU A 75 -11.75 11.55 -5.45
CA LEU A 75 -11.66 12.01 -6.83
C LEU A 75 -10.72 13.19 -6.98
N ASN A 76 -10.35 13.82 -5.89
CA ASN A 76 -9.46 14.98 -5.95
C ASN A 76 -8.02 14.50 -5.93
N LEU A 77 -7.54 14.15 -7.11
CA LEU A 77 -6.19 13.60 -7.27
C LEU A 77 -5.08 14.64 -7.09
N ASP A 78 -5.47 15.91 -7.03
CA ASP A 78 -4.49 16.99 -6.91
C ASP A 78 -4.14 17.30 -5.46
N VAL A 79 -4.90 16.76 -4.51
CA VAL A 79 -4.64 16.98 -3.09
C VAL A 79 -3.60 16.00 -2.61
N ALA A 80 -2.49 16.55 -2.12
CA ALA A 80 -1.47 15.72 -1.48
C ALA A 80 -1.97 15.30 -0.10
N HIS A 81 -1.75 14.05 0.25
CA HIS A 81 -2.21 13.51 1.52
C HIS A 81 -1.08 13.37 2.53
N ALA A 82 0.08 13.95 2.24
CA ALA A 82 1.26 13.85 3.10
C ALA A 82 1.64 12.39 3.39
N HIS A 83 1.29 11.50 2.49
CA HIS A 83 1.61 10.08 2.62
C HIS A 83 2.25 9.63 1.30
N PRO A 84 3.58 9.52 1.26
CA PRO A 84 4.28 9.28 -0.01
C PRO A 84 3.81 8.03 -0.76
N VAL A 85 3.52 6.94 -0.05
CA VAL A 85 3.07 5.71 -0.72
C VAL A 85 1.71 5.92 -1.36
N ALA A 86 0.78 6.58 -0.66
CA ALA A 86 -0.54 6.85 -1.22
C ALA A 86 -0.47 7.76 -2.43
N ASP A 87 0.36 8.80 -2.35
CA ASP A 87 0.50 9.74 -3.46
C ASP A 87 1.14 9.06 -4.68
N ALA A 88 2.15 8.22 -4.47
CA ALA A 88 2.77 7.49 -5.55
C ALA A 88 1.80 6.49 -6.17
N LEU A 89 1.04 5.76 -5.36
CA LEU A 89 0.08 4.79 -5.86
C LEU A 89 -1.00 5.45 -6.69
N ARG A 90 -1.52 6.59 -6.23
CA ARG A 90 -2.54 7.30 -6.98
C ARG A 90 -2.01 7.77 -8.33
N ASP A 91 -0.75 8.20 -8.37
CA ASP A 91 -0.13 8.60 -9.63
C ASP A 91 0.00 7.41 -10.59
N VAL A 92 0.43 6.27 -10.09
CA VAL A 92 0.54 5.04 -10.89
C VAL A 92 -0.82 4.64 -11.43
N MET A 93 -1.84 4.67 -10.59
CA MET A 93 -3.20 4.30 -11.00
C MET A 93 -3.71 5.22 -12.11
N ARG A 94 -3.46 6.52 -11.96
CA ARG A 94 -3.92 7.49 -12.95
C ARG A 94 -3.21 7.31 -14.29
N ARG A 95 -1.88 7.20 -14.27
CA ARG A 95 -1.08 7.11 -15.49
C ARG A 95 -1.32 5.82 -16.26
N ASN A 96 -1.60 4.75 -15.55
CA ASN A 96 -1.77 3.44 -16.17
C ASN A 96 -3.22 3.00 -16.27
N ALA A 97 -4.15 3.87 -15.88
CA ALA A 97 -5.58 3.58 -15.90
C ALA A 97 -5.90 2.27 -15.16
N LEU A 98 -5.29 2.08 -13.99
CA LEU A 98 -5.52 0.87 -13.21
C LEU A 98 -6.90 0.93 -12.54
N PRO A 99 -7.62 -0.20 -12.48
CA PRO A 99 -8.97 -0.20 -11.90
C PRO A 99 -8.91 -0.02 -10.39
N ARG A 100 -9.53 1.08 -9.94
CA ARG A 100 -9.60 1.39 -8.51
C ARG A 100 -10.28 0.27 -7.73
N GLU A 101 -11.27 -0.33 -8.33
CA GLU A 101 -12.09 -1.34 -7.67
C GLU A 101 -11.27 -2.54 -7.19
N GLU A 102 -10.23 -2.88 -7.92
CA GLU A 102 -9.37 -4.00 -7.52
C GLU A 102 -8.61 -3.69 -6.23
N PHE A 103 -8.15 -2.45 -6.10
CA PHE A 103 -7.45 -2.04 -4.89
C PHE A 103 -8.41 -1.97 -3.71
N LEU A 104 -9.63 -1.48 -3.93
CA LEU A 104 -10.64 -1.44 -2.88
C LEU A 104 -11.03 -2.84 -2.44
N ARG A 105 -11.14 -3.76 -3.39
CA ARG A 105 -11.46 -5.15 -3.08
C ARG A 105 -10.36 -5.79 -2.23
N LEU A 106 -9.11 -5.48 -2.54
CA LEU A 106 -7.99 -5.99 -1.75
C LEU A 106 -8.06 -5.46 -0.32
N LEU A 107 -8.38 -4.18 -0.15
CA LEU A 107 -8.53 -3.59 1.17
C LEU A 107 -9.66 -4.23 1.95
N GLU A 108 -10.80 -4.49 1.30
CA GLU A 108 -11.91 -5.18 1.96
C GLU A 108 -11.51 -6.58 2.40
N ALA A 109 -10.73 -7.28 1.58
CA ALA A 109 -10.27 -8.61 1.95
C ALA A 109 -9.39 -8.56 3.20
N HIS A 110 -8.54 -7.54 3.31
CA HIS A 110 -7.70 -7.39 4.49
C HIS A 110 -8.51 -7.02 5.73
N ILE A 111 -9.56 -6.23 5.56
CA ILE A 111 -10.47 -5.93 6.67
C ILE A 111 -11.16 -7.20 7.15
N PHE A 112 -11.64 -8.01 6.22
CA PHE A 112 -12.26 -9.28 6.57
C PHE A 112 -11.29 -10.15 7.36
N ASP A 113 -10.04 -10.25 6.91
CA ASP A 113 -9.04 -11.08 7.56
C ASP A 113 -8.73 -10.62 8.98
N LEU A 114 -8.83 -9.32 9.27
CA LEU A 114 -8.61 -8.84 10.63
C LEU A 114 -9.54 -9.51 11.64
N TYR A 115 -10.79 -9.69 11.25
CA TYR A 115 -11.80 -10.25 12.14
C TYR A 115 -11.86 -11.76 12.08
N ASP A 116 -11.67 -12.31 10.91
CA ASP A 116 -11.67 -13.76 10.73
C ASP A 116 -10.50 -14.42 11.45
N ASP A 117 -9.34 -13.77 11.37
CA ASP A 117 -8.13 -14.32 11.95
C ASP A 117 -8.11 -14.23 13.48
N SER A 118 -8.97 -13.42 14.04
CA SER A 118 -9.08 -13.33 15.50
C SER A 118 -9.88 -14.47 16.09
N MET A 119 -10.48 -15.30 15.26
CA MET A 119 -11.25 -16.44 15.74
C MET A 119 -10.33 -17.48 16.34
N PRO A 120 -10.59 -17.94 17.56
CA PRO A 120 -9.72 -18.87 18.23
C PRO A 120 -9.91 -20.32 17.81
N THR A 121 -10.75 -20.58 16.83
CA THR A 121 -11.18 -21.93 16.52
C THR A 121 -10.03 -22.88 16.24
N ARG A 122 -9.06 -22.45 15.46
CA ARG A 122 -7.96 -23.33 15.14
C ARG A 122 -7.10 -23.64 16.35
N ALA A 123 -6.90 -22.68 17.20
CA ALA A 123 -6.14 -22.90 18.41
C ALA A 123 -6.92 -23.79 19.38
N ALA A 124 -8.22 -23.72 19.34
CA ALA A 124 -9.06 -24.53 20.19
C ALA A 124 -9.19 -25.98 19.73
N LEU A 125 -8.87 -26.20 18.49
CA LEU A 125 -8.96 -27.57 17.94
C LEU A 125 -7.77 -28.45 18.35
#